data_af196ef220fc1d542ed8385841c4a568
#
_entry.id   af196ef220fc1d542ed8385841c4a568
#
_cell.length_a   1.000
_cell.length_b   1.000
_cell.length_c   1.000
_cell.angle_alpha   90.00
_cell.angle_beta   90.00
_cell.angle_gamma   90.00
#
_symmetry.space_group_name_H-M   'P 1'
#
loop_
_entity.id
_entity.type
_entity.pdbx_description
1 polymer ?
#
loop_
_entity_poly.entity_id
_entity_poly.type
_entity_poly.pdbx_seq_one_letter_code
_entity_poly.pdbx_strand_id
1 'polypeptide(L)'
;MRTLTDKALNKMAQNYINSLSHVLYDLNGEEKQTGFFKKSAIENMAQAYVFFDENYKGTITNIRVYDKEGDIVEIDDRVYERTSDKALYVAFKHEFTEV
;
A
#
# COMPACT_ATOMS: atom_id res chain seq x y z
N MET A 1 -9.50 28.41 8.99
CA MET A 1 -9.89 27.66 10.20
C MET A 1 -10.16 26.21 9.85
N ARG A 2 -9.65 25.30 10.64
CA ARG A 2 -9.97 23.88 10.46
C ARG A 2 -11.34 23.58 11.05
N THR A 3 -12.11 22.75 10.35
CA THR A 3 -13.40 22.27 10.84
C THR A 3 -13.33 20.85 11.37
N LEU A 4 -12.33 20.05 10.92
CA LEU A 4 -12.10 18.69 11.41
C LEU A 4 -11.18 18.69 12.62
N THR A 5 -11.52 17.88 13.60
CA THR A 5 -10.67 17.67 14.78
C THR A 5 -9.56 16.67 14.46
N ASP A 6 -8.51 16.67 15.28
CA ASP A 6 -7.45 15.67 15.17
C ASP A 6 -8.01 14.26 15.32
N LYS A 7 -8.98 14.09 16.20
CA LYS A 7 -9.66 12.80 16.40
C LYS A 7 -10.36 12.33 15.12
N ALA A 8 -11.00 13.24 14.39
CA ALA A 8 -11.65 12.92 13.13
C ALA A 8 -10.62 12.49 12.08
N LEU A 9 -9.50 13.21 11.99
CA LEU A 9 -8.42 12.87 11.05
C LEU A 9 -7.81 11.51 11.39
N ASN A 10 -7.63 11.23 12.68
CA ASN A 10 -7.11 9.93 13.13
C ASN A 10 -8.06 8.79 12.75
N LYS A 11 -9.38 9.02 12.89
CA LYS A 11 -10.39 8.03 12.47
C LYS A 11 -10.35 7.79 10.97
N MET A 12 -10.12 8.83 10.17
CA MET A 12 -10.01 8.70 8.73
C MET A 12 -8.82 7.81 8.36
N ALA A 13 -7.68 8.01 9.01
CA ALA A 13 -6.51 7.18 8.79
C ALA A 13 -6.80 5.72 9.15
N GLN A 14 -7.45 5.48 10.29
CA GLN A 14 -7.79 4.13 10.74
C GLN A 14 -8.78 3.46 9.77
N ASN A 15 -9.80 4.19 9.34
CA ASN A 15 -10.78 3.68 8.40
C ASN A 15 -10.16 3.34 7.06
N TYR A 16 -9.24 4.17 6.58
CA TYR A 16 -8.53 3.91 5.34
C TYR A 16 -7.75 2.59 5.43
N ILE A 17 -6.96 2.42 6.48
CA ILE A 17 -6.17 1.20 6.68
C ILE A 17 -7.08 -0.04 6.77
N ASN A 18 -8.20 0.08 7.49
CA ASN A 18 -9.13 -1.03 7.65
C ASN A 18 -9.88 -1.37 6.35
N SER A 19 -9.94 -0.44 5.41
CA SER A 19 -10.62 -0.65 4.13
C SER A 19 -9.76 -1.42 3.13
N LEU A 20 -8.44 -1.51 3.33
CA LEU A 20 -7.53 -2.16 2.39
C LEU A 20 -7.70 -3.68 2.43
N SER A 21 -7.70 -4.30 1.25
CA SER A 21 -7.90 -5.73 1.11
C SER A 21 -6.63 -6.46 0.70
N HIS A 22 -6.17 -6.23 -0.53
CA HIS A 22 -5.07 -6.99 -1.10
C HIS A 22 -4.34 -6.16 -2.15
N VAL A 23 -3.25 -6.72 -2.65
CA VAL A 23 -2.40 -6.09 -3.67
C VAL A 23 -2.28 -7.02 -4.86
N LEU A 24 -2.49 -6.49 -6.05
CA LEU A 24 -2.16 -7.18 -7.29
C LEU A 24 -0.91 -6.53 -7.90
N TYR A 25 -0.09 -7.32 -8.53
CA TYR A 25 1.11 -6.86 -9.22
C TYR A 25 1.39 -7.78 -10.40
N ASP A 26 2.20 -7.29 -11.33
CA ASP A 26 2.63 -8.10 -12.46
C ASP A 26 4.08 -8.51 -12.24
N LEU A 27 4.35 -9.82 -12.29
CA LEU A 27 5.69 -10.38 -12.23
C LEU A 27 6.02 -10.95 -13.60
N ASN A 28 6.97 -10.31 -14.28
CA ASN A 28 7.34 -10.66 -15.64
C ASN A 28 6.13 -10.66 -16.59
N GLY A 29 5.20 -9.72 -16.35
CA GLY A 29 3.98 -9.59 -17.14
C GLY A 29 2.83 -10.49 -16.73
N GLU A 30 3.02 -11.35 -15.73
CA GLU A 30 1.98 -12.24 -15.22
C GLU A 30 1.38 -11.68 -13.95
N GLU A 31 0.05 -11.58 -13.88
CA GLU A 31 -0.64 -11.05 -12.71
C GLU A 31 -0.52 -11.97 -11.51
N LYS A 32 -0.14 -11.41 -10.38
CA LYS A 32 -0.02 -12.10 -9.11
C LYS A 32 -0.72 -11.33 -8.02
N GLN A 33 -1.06 -11.99 -6.93
CA GLN A 33 -1.69 -11.38 -5.77
C GLN A 33 -0.85 -11.60 -4.52
N THR A 34 -0.80 -10.58 -3.66
CA THR A 34 -0.18 -10.69 -2.34
C THR A 34 -0.98 -9.89 -1.32
N GLY A 35 -0.69 -10.09 -0.05
CA GLY A 35 -1.27 -9.32 1.04
C GLY A 35 -0.31 -8.25 1.54
N PHE A 36 -0.68 -7.63 2.64
CA PHE A 36 0.16 -6.64 3.28
C PHE A 36 1.04 -7.30 4.33
N PHE A 37 2.32 -6.94 4.32
CA PHE A 37 3.25 -7.35 5.37
C PHE A 37 2.91 -6.66 6.70
N LYS A 38 2.55 -5.37 6.62
CA LYS A 38 2.19 -4.59 7.78
C LYS A 38 1.24 -3.47 7.38
N LYS A 39 0.23 -3.24 8.20
CA LYS A 39 -0.67 -2.08 8.08
C LYS A 39 -0.77 -1.43 9.44
N SER A 40 -0.72 -0.10 9.48
CA SER A 40 -0.88 0.63 10.73
C SER A 40 -1.46 2.01 10.49
N ALA A 41 -2.19 2.50 11.48
CA ALA A 41 -2.62 3.89 11.53
C ALA A 41 -2.16 4.45 12.88
N ILE A 42 -1.27 5.42 12.84
CA ILE A 42 -0.74 6.09 14.03
C ILE A 42 -1.11 7.55 13.90
N GLU A 43 -1.97 8.03 14.81
CA GLU A 43 -2.53 9.36 14.71
C GLU A 43 -3.21 9.54 13.36
N ASN A 44 -2.86 10.59 12.59
CA ASN A 44 -3.43 10.85 11.28
C ASN A 44 -2.63 10.25 10.13
N MET A 45 -1.67 9.37 10.44
CA MET A 45 -0.79 8.76 9.45
C MET A 45 -1.20 7.31 9.20
N ALA A 46 -1.54 6.99 7.95
CA ALA A 46 -1.82 5.63 7.51
C ALA A 46 -0.61 5.08 6.78
N GLN A 47 -0.19 3.88 7.12
CA GLN A 47 0.96 3.23 6.51
C GLN A 47 0.64 1.78 6.18
N ALA A 48 0.98 1.37 4.96
CA ALA A 48 0.84 -0.02 4.53
C ALA A 48 2.10 -0.43 3.80
N TYR A 49 2.57 -1.63 4.07
CA TYR A 49 3.81 -2.15 3.48
C TYR A 49 3.55 -3.46 2.76
N VAL A 50 4.08 -3.57 1.56
CA VAL A 50 4.10 -4.81 0.78
C VAL A 50 5.55 -5.30 0.77
N PHE A 51 5.74 -6.58 1.06
CA PHE A 51 7.06 -7.17 1.15
C PHE A 51 7.23 -8.23 0.05
N PHE A 52 8.29 -8.08 -0.73
CA PHE A 52 8.69 -9.07 -1.72
C PHE A 52 10.04 -9.64 -1.28
N ASP A 53 10.05 -10.92 -0.97
CA ASP A 53 11.26 -11.60 -0.53
C ASP A 53 12.14 -12.01 -1.71
N GLU A 54 13.20 -12.73 -1.42
CA GLU A 54 14.19 -13.17 -2.41
C GLU A 54 13.63 -14.14 -3.47
N ASN A 55 12.45 -14.72 -3.23
CA ASN A 55 11.82 -15.66 -4.18
C ASN A 55 11.07 -14.90 -5.30
N TYR A 56 10.86 -13.60 -5.14
CA TYR A 56 10.17 -12.79 -6.15
C TYR A 56 11.20 -12.17 -7.10
N LYS A 57 11.89 -13.01 -7.86
CA LYS A 57 12.88 -12.56 -8.84
C LYS A 57 12.21 -12.27 -10.18
N GLY A 58 12.70 -11.22 -10.85
CA GLY A 58 12.19 -10.79 -12.13
C GLY A 58 11.77 -9.32 -12.08
N THR A 59 10.93 -8.92 -13.02
CA THR A 59 10.46 -7.53 -13.11
C THR A 59 9.07 -7.42 -12.50
N ILE A 60 8.97 -6.62 -11.43
CA ILE A 60 7.69 -6.32 -10.78
C ILE A 60 7.20 -4.97 -11.27
N THR A 61 6.00 -4.93 -11.80
CA THR A 61 5.37 -3.72 -12.34
C THR A 61 3.90 -3.65 -11.93
N ASN A 62 3.29 -2.50 -12.16
CA ASN A 62 1.85 -2.31 -12.06
C ASN A 62 1.30 -2.76 -10.71
N ILE A 63 1.95 -2.32 -9.64
CA ILE A 63 1.51 -2.61 -8.27
C ILE A 63 0.28 -1.78 -7.97
N ARG A 64 -0.81 -2.44 -7.57
CA ARG A 64 -2.07 -1.76 -7.29
C ARG A 64 -2.72 -2.33 -6.05
N VAL A 65 -3.22 -1.44 -5.21
CA VAL A 65 -3.85 -1.78 -3.94
C VAL A 65 -5.36 -1.71 -4.11
N TYR A 66 -6.04 -2.77 -3.68
CA TYR A 66 -7.49 -2.87 -3.73
C TYR A 66 -8.09 -2.74 -2.33
N ASP A 67 -9.25 -2.10 -2.25
CA ASP A 67 -10.01 -2.09 -1.02
C ASP A 67 -10.98 -3.28 -0.96
N LYS A 68 -11.76 -3.35 0.12
CA LYS A 68 -12.70 -4.46 0.35
C LYS A 68 -13.89 -4.43 -0.60
N GLU A 69 -14.13 -3.30 -1.26
CA GLU A 69 -15.19 -3.16 -2.26
C GLU A 69 -14.72 -3.55 -3.66
N GLY A 70 -13.43 -3.85 -3.83
CA GLY A 70 -12.86 -4.26 -5.09
C GLY A 70 -12.38 -3.09 -5.95
N ASP A 71 -12.30 -1.90 -5.39
CA ASP A 71 -11.81 -0.72 -6.11
C ASP A 71 -10.31 -0.55 -5.93
N ILE A 72 -9.65 -0.06 -6.98
CA ILE A 72 -8.23 0.31 -6.90
C ILE A 72 -8.14 1.65 -6.18
N VAL A 73 -7.44 1.67 -5.05
CA VAL A 73 -7.29 2.87 -4.25
C VAL A 73 -5.87 3.45 -4.29
N GLU A 74 -4.86 2.66 -4.68
CA GLU A 74 -3.50 3.14 -4.86
C GLU A 74 -2.81 2.42 -6.00
N ILE A 75 -1.91 3.14 -6.68
CA ILE A 75 -1.11 2.60 -7.77
C ILE A 75 0.33 3.02 -7.55
N ASP A 76 1.25 2.08 -7.70
CA ASP A 76 2.68 2.36 -7.81
C ASP A 76 3.10 1.94 -9.22
N ASP A 77 3.38 2.92 -10.09
CA ASP A 77 3.71 2.68 -11.49
C ASP A 77 5.22 2.51 -11.75
N ARG A 78 6.02 2.44 -10.69
CA ARG A 78 7.46 2.22 -10.83
C ARG A 78 7.74 0.79 -11.25
N VAL A 79 8.88 0.61 -11.91
CA VAL A 79 9.38 -0.71 -12.33
C VAL A 79 10.46 -1.14 -11.36
N TYR A 80 10.30 -2.33 -10.81
CA TYR A 80 11.27 -2.89 -9.87
C TYR A 80 11.90 -4.14 -10.50
N GLU A 81 13.16 -4.04 -10.85
CA GLU A 81 13.91 -5.18 -11.38
C GLU A 81 14.60 -5.90 -10.22
N ARG A 82 14.24 -7.16 -10.04
CA ARG A 82 14.69 -7.98 -8.92
C ARG A 82 15.70 -9.01 -9.41
N THR A 83 16.98 -8.62 -9.39
CA THR A 83 18.06 -9.49 -9.84
C THR A 83 18.97 -9.98 -8.71
N SER A 84 18.79 -9.45 -7.49
CA SER A 84 19.59 -9.80 -6.33
C SER A 84 18.74 -10.47 -5.26
N ASP A 85 19.41 -11.00 -4.23
CA ASP A 85 18.75 -11.67 -3.12
C ASP A 85 18.22 -10.69 -2.04
N LYS A 86 18.19 -9.41 -2.35
CA LYS A 86 17.72 -8.40 -1.40
C LYS A 86 16.20 -8.35 -1.37
N ALA A 87 15.66 -8.18 -0.17
CA ALA A 87 14.23 -7.96 0.02
C ALA A 87 13.83 -6.57 -0.48
N LEU A 88 12.59 -6.46 -0.94
CA LEU A 88 12.00 -5.19 -1.36
C LEU A 88 10.77 -4.89 -0.52
N TYR A 89 10.74 -3.71 0.09
CA TYR A 89 9.56 -3.18 0.77
C TYR A 89 9.00 -2.04 -0.05
N VAL A 90 7.73 -2.13 -0.40
CA VAL A 90 7.01 -1.02 -1.04
C VAL A 90 6.09 -0.42 0.00
N ALA A 91 6.27 0.86 0.29
CA ALA A 91 5.53 1.54 1.34
C ALA A 91 4.51 2.51 0.74
N PHE A 92 3.28 2.47 1.27
CA PHE A 92 2.22 3.43 0.97
C PHE A 92 1.93 4.18 2.26
N LYS A 93 2.26 5.48 2.27
CA LYS A 93 2.13 6.32 3.48
C LYS A 93 1.31 7.55 3.15
N HIS A 94 0.31 7.82 3.97
CA HIS A 94 -0.57 8.98 3.78
C HIS A 94 -0.82 9.68 5.10
N GLU A 95 -0.70 10.98 5.09
CA GLU A 95 -1.05 11.83 6.21
C GLU A 95 -2.38 12.51 5.90
N PHE A 96 -3.35 12.35 6.77
CA PHE A 96 -4.66 12.95 6.61
C PHE A 96 -4.68 14.32 7.28
N THR A 97 -4.78 15.35 6.46
CA THR A 97 -4.80 16.74 6.94
C THR A 97 -5.93 17.51 6.26
N GLU A 98 -6.31 18.59 6.90
CA GLU A 98 -7.26 19.54 6.31
C GLU A 98 -6.52 20.84 6.02
N VAL A 99 -6.70 21.33 4.81
CA VAL A 99 -6.03 22.55 4.36
C VAL A 99 -6.96 23.76 4.50
#